data_36817de59d082c9dfe246f0a2f98a1e6
#
_entry.id   36817de59d082c9dfe246f0a2f98a1e6
#
_cell.length_a   1.000
_cell.length_b   1.000
_cell.length_c   1.000
_cell.angle_alpha   90.00
_cell.angle_beta   90.00
_cell.angle_gamma   90.00
#
_symmetry.space_group_name_H-M   'P 1'
#
loop_
_entity.id
_entity.type
_entity.pdbx_description
1 polymer ?
#
loop_
_entity_poly.entity_id
_entity_poly.type
_entity_poly.pdbx_seq_one_letter_code
_entity_poly.pdbx_strand_id
1 'polypeptide(L)'
;SYFYSIGKPKKNRILCIKNSFHGRTLAAIYASGSKKMTEGFGPKIPGFSHIAFKDTKPRFPKIKNKIKKNTAAIMVETIMGEGGIKPIPDKCLQYLRKLCNKKKILLILDEVQCGIGRSGDFFAYERSKVKPDIVPIAKGIGGGFPIGAVLMNKKVASGMTPGTHGSTFGGNPLAMAVG
;
A
#
# COMPACT_ATOMS: atom_id res chain seq x y z
N SER A 1 -4.28 -6.92 -11.16
CA SER A 1 -5.19 -8.03 -11.59
C SER A 1 -6.66 -7.78 -11.22
N TYR A 2 -7.03 -7.45 -9.95
CA TYR A 2 -8.44 -7.33 -9.49
C TYR A 2 -9.34 -6.49 -10.40
N PHE A 3 -8.97 -5.25 -10.74
CA PHE A 3 -9.82 -4.44 -11.62
C PHE A 3 -9.89 -4.96 -13.06
N TYR A 4 -8.86 -5.64 -13.51
CA TYR A 4 -8.87 -6.32 -14.80
C TYR A 4 -9.87 -7.48 -14.79
N SER A 5 -9.81 -8.33 -13.74
CA SER A 5 -10.70 -9.52 -13.63
C SER A 5 -12.18 -9.17 -13.52
N ILE A 6 -12.52 -7.97 -13.04
CA ILE A 6 -13.93 -7.49 -12.98
C ILE A 6 -14.32 -6.56 -14.13
N GLY A 7 -13.60 -6.62 -15.27
CA GLY A 7 -13.91 -5.86 -16.48
C GLY A 7 -13.65 -4.35 -16.41
N LYS A 8 -12.76 -3.91 -15.51
CA LYS A 8 -12.41 -2.49 -15.35
C LYS A 8 -10.92 -2.19 -15.55
N PRO A 9 -10.30 -2.61 -16.68
CA PRO A 9 -8.84 -2.52 -16.91
C PRO A 9 -8.31 -1.08 -16.89
N LYS A 10 -9.18 -0.09 -17.18
CA LYS A 10 -8.80 1.32 -17.13
C LYS A 10 -8.55 1.84 -15.70
N LYS A 11 -8.98 1.12 -14.66
CA LYS A 11 -8.63 1.41 -13.25
C LYS A 11 -7.25 0.83 -12.93
N ASN A 12 -6.20 1.58 -13.21
CA ASN A 12 -4.80 1.14 -13.16
C ASN A 12 -3.85 2.13 -12.47
N ARG A 13 -4.38 3.21 -11.87
CA ARG A 13 -3.56 4.21 -11.18
C ARG A 13 -3.67 4.08 -9.67
N ILE A 14 -2.53 4.16 -8.98
CA ILE A 14 -2.44 4.18 -7.53
C ILE A 14 -2.10 5.60 -7.06
N LEU A 15 -2.85 6.10 -6.09
CA LEU A 15 -2.58 7.37 -5.43
C LEU A 15 -1.78 7.09 -4.15
N CYS A 16 -0.55 7.62 -4.07
CA CYS A 16 0.38 7.41 -2.96
C CYS A 16 0.69 8.73 -2.24
N ILE A 17 1.37 8.66 -1.10
CA ILE A 17 1.90 9.83 -0.40
C ILE A 17 3.34 10.10 -0.88
N LYS A 18 3.69 11.37 -1.11
CA LYS A 18 5.07 11.77 -1.45
C LYS A 18 6.02 11.45 -0.31
N ASN A 19 7.23 11.02 -0.67
CA ASN A 19 8.31 10.66 0.26
C ASN A 19 7.94 9.49 1.18
N SER A 20 7.04 8.62 0.74
CA SER A 20 6.82 7.30 1.33
C SER A 20 7.88 6.31 0.85
N PHE A 21 7.97 5.16 1.52
CA PHE A 21 8.85 4.08 1.14
C PHE A 21 8.06 2.77 0.97
N HIS A 22 8.04 2.25 -0.24
CA HIS A 22 7.28 1.02 -0.57
C HIS A 22 8.17 -0.09 -1.15
N GLY A 23 9.50 0.08 -1.08
CA GLY A 23 10.48 -0.89 -1.59
C GLY A 23 11.42 -0.31 -2.66
N ARG A 24 12.26 -1.19 -3.23
CA ARG A 24 13.34 -0.82 -4.16
C ARG A 24 13.14 -1.34 -5.59
N THR A 25 12.08 -2.08 -5.89
CA THR A 25 11.72 -2.41 -7.26
C THR A 25 11.25 -1.16 -8.01
N LEU A 26 11.32 -1.17 -9.35
CA LEU A 26 10.96 0.00 -10.15
C LEU A 26 9.58 0.55 -9.81
N ALA A 27 8.55 -0.29 -9.73
CA ALA A 27 7.21 0.15 -9.36
C ALA A 27 7.17 0.76 -7.94
N ALA A 28 7.87 0.16 -6.98
CA ALA A 28 7.90 0.62 -5.60
C ALA A 28 8.60 1.99 -5.45
N ILE A 29 9.71 2.22 -6.16
CA ILE A 29 10.38 3.54 -6.12
C ILE A 29 9.53 4.63 -6.76
N TYR A 30 8.79 4.33 -7.82
CA TYR A 30 7.86 5.30 -8.41
C TYR A 30 6.62 5.53 -7.54
N ALA A 31 6.19 4.52 -6.77
CA ALA A 31 5.13 4.70 -5.77
C ALA A 31 5.55 5.65 -4.64
N SER A 32 6.84 5.73 -4.28
CA SER A 32 7.34 6.60 -3.21
C SER A 32 7.14 8.10 -3.47
N GLY A 33 7.12 8.51 -4.74
CA GLY A 33 7.06 9.92 -5.12
C GLY A 33 8.28 10.75 -4.67
N SER A 34 9.40 10.08 -4.37
CA SER A 34 10.67 10.69 -4.01
C SER A 34 11.56 10.87 -5.24
N LYS A 35 11.94 12.12 -5.55
CA LYS A 35 12.86 12.41 -6.66
C LYS A 35 14.20 11.71 -6.46
N LYS A 36 14.73 11.74 -5.23
CA LYS A 36 15.98 11.09 -4.86
C LYS A 36 16.00 9.58 -5.16
N MET A 37 14.85 8.91 -5.02
CA MET A 37 14.75 7.47 -5.28
C MET A 37 14.58 7.13 -6.76
N THR A 38 14.01 8.04 -7.54
CA THR A 38 13.71 7.79 -8.97
C THR A 38 14.78 8.33 -9.91
N GLU A 39 15.70 9.15 -9.42
CA GLU A 39 16.80 9.68 -10.22
C GLU A 39 17.71 8.55 -10.71
N GLY A 40 18.05 8.57 -12.00
CA GLY A 40 18.84 7.52 -12.65
C GLY A 40 18.06 6.26 -13.06
N PHE A 41 16.77 6.15 -12.73
CA PHE A 41 15.91 5.03 -13.08
C PHE A 41 14.83 5.45 -14.08
N GLY A 42 15.20 5.57 -15.33
CA GLY A 42 14.26 5.90 -16.41
C GLY A 42 14.01 4.69 -17.34
N PRO A 43 12.99 4.76 -18.19
CA PRO A 43 11.92 5.75 -18.24
C PRO A 43 10.91 5.61 -17.08
N LYS A 44 10.19 6.71 -16.79
CA LYS A 44 9.21 6.75 -15.70
C LYS A 44 8.11 5.71 -15.89
N ILE A 45 7.91 4.88 -14.88
CA ILE A 45 6.78 3.93 -14.86
C ILE A 45 5.48 4.70 -14.66
N PRO A 46 4.49 4.55 -15.57
CA PRO A 46 3.17 5.16 -15.42
C PRO A 46 2.37 4.47 -14.32
N GLY A 47 1.24 5.07 -13.93
CA GLY A 47 0.29 4.45 -13.00
C GLY A 47 0.36 4.98 -11.57
N PHE A 48 1.29 5.85 -11.23
CA PHE A 48 1.37 6.47 -9.90
C PHE A 48 1.03 7.96 -9.93
N SER A 49 0.38 8.40 -8.87
CA SER A 49 0.13 9.82 -8.59
C SER A 49 0.30 10.07 -7.09
N HIS A 50 0.58 11.32 -6.70
CA HIS A 50 1.01 11.60 -5.34
C HIS A 50 0.25 12.77 -4.73
N ILE A 51 0.05 12.68 -3.40
CA ILE A 51 -0.39 13.75 -2.52
C ILE A 51 0.70 14.05 -1.50
N ALA A 52 0.72 15.26 -0.96
CA ALA A 52 1.65 15.61 0.10
C ALA A 52 1.16 15.08 1.46
N PHE A 53 2.10 14.73 2.36
CA PHE A 53 1.75 14.28 3.71
C PHE A 53 0.88 15.32 4.46
N LYS A 54 1.15 16.61 4.30
CA LYS A 54 0.34 17.69 4.90
C LYS A 54 -1.15 17.61 4.53
N ASP A 55 -1.50 16.96 3.42
CA ASP A 55 -2.88 16.77 2.99
C ASP A 55 -3.60 15.69 3.80
N THR A 56 -2.88 14.93 4.66
CA THR A 56 -3.44 13.94 5.60
C THR A 56 -3.90 14.59 6.93
N LYS A 57 -3.63 15.87 7.16
CA LYS A 57 -4.09 16.63 8.34
C LYS A 57 -5.55 17.10 8.18
N PRO A 58 -6.25 17.60 9.22
CA PRO A 58 -7.72 17.63 9.34
C PRO A 58 -8.56 18.21 8.19
N ARG A 59 -7.98 18.73 7.13
CA ARG A 59 -8.72 19.20 5.95
C ARG A 59 -8.47 18.28 4.75
N PHE A 60 -8.90 17.02 4.85
CA PHE A 60 -8.82 15.98 3.82
C PHE A 60 -9.45 16.24 2.45
N PRO A 61 -10.22 17.32 2.17
CA PRO A 61 -10.90 17.51 0.88
C PRO A 61 -9.97 17.44 -0.32
N LYS A 62 -8.69 17.83 -0.16
CA LYS A 62 -7.70 17.81 -1.26
C LYS A 62 -7.43 16.40 -1.80
N ILE A 63 -7.50 15.36 -0.96
CA ILE A 63 -7.31 13.97 -1.39
C ILE A 63 -8.38 13.57 -2.40
N LYS A 64 -9.65 13.90 -2.13
CA LYS A 64 -10.77 13.61 -3.03
C LYS A 64 -10.54 14.15 -4.45
N ASN A 65 -9.98 15.36 -4.57
CA ASN A 65 -9.74 16.04 -5.84
C ASN A 65 -8.62 15.38 -6.68
N LYS A 66 -7.76 14.58 -6.05
CA LYS A 66 -6.69 13.83 -6.72
C LYS A 66 -7.14 12.48 -7.28
N ILE A 67 -8.30 12.00 -6.87
CA ILE A 67 -8.88 10.74 -7.39
C ILE A 67 -9.45 11.01 -8.77
N LYS A 68 -8.95 10.29 -9.76
CA LYS A 68 -9.40 10.34 -11.17
C LYS A 68 -10.23 9.09 -11.50
N LYS A 69 -10.89 9.08 -12.69
CA LYS A 69 -11.69 7.94 -13.16
C LYS A 69 -10.89 6.63 -13.22
N ASN A 70 -9.60 6.73 -13.55
CA ASN A 70 -8.68 5.59 -13.64
C ASN A 70 -7.95 5.25 -12.32
N THR A 71 -8.27 5.90 -11.20
CA THR A 71 -7.70 5.54 -9.90
C THR A 71 -8.25 4.19 -9.46
N ALA A 72 -7.35 3.24 -9.19
CA ALA A 72 -7.63 1.90 -8.71
C ALA A 72 -7.56 1.82 -7.18
N ALA A 73 -6.55 2.47 -6.59
CA ALA A 73 -6.29 2.37 -5.16
C ALA A 73 -5.70 3.65 -4.59
N ILE A 74 -5.81 3.79 -3.27
CA ILE A 74 -4.96 4.67 -2.46
C ILE A 74 -4.03 3.75 -1.67
N MET A 75 -2.72 4.04 -1.68
CA MET A 75 -1.71 3.31 -0.92
C MET A 75 -0.97 4.27 0.01
N VAL A 76 -0.89 3.90 1.27
CA VAL A 76 -0.18 4.68 2.30
C VAL A 76 0.52 3.73 3.26
N GLU A 77 1.69 4.13 3.77
CA GLU A 77 2.23 3.54 4.99
C GLU A 77 1.37 4.02 6.17
N THR A 78 0.93 3.12 7.04
CA THR A 78 0.15 3.52 8.23
C THR A 78 0.97 4.44 9.12
N ILE A 79 2.28 4.17 9.22
CA ILE A 79 3.29 5.06 9.77
C ILE A 79 4.40 5.18 8.73
N MET A 80 4.60 6.37 8.19
CA MET A 80 5.69 6.61 7.24
C MET A 80 7.03 6.47 7.96
N GLY A 81 7.81 5.45 7.61
CA GLY A 81 9.11 5.19 8.21
C GLY A 81 10.20 6.13 7.69
N GLU A 82 10.67 5.88 6.48
CA GLU A 82 11.72 6.67 5.81
C GLU A 82 11.34 8.15 5.62
N GLY A 83 10.06 8.45 5.61
CA GLY A 83 9.51 9.79 5.55
C GLY A 83 9.64 10.59 6.86
N GLY A 84 10.25 10.01 7.92
CA GLY A 84 10.54 10.67 9.21
C GLY A 84 9.61 10.28 10.35
N ILE A 85 9.24 9.01 10.45
CA ILE A 85 8.40 8.42 11.52
C ILE A 85 7.11 9.24 11.73
N LYS A 86 6.30 9.30 10.68
CA LYS A 86 5.08 10.13 10.67
C LYS A 86 3.83 9.26 10.61
N PRO A 87 3.09 9.10 11.71
CA PRO A 87 1.83 8.37 11.68
C PRO A 87 0.76 9.12 10.87
N ILE A 88 0.01 8.37 10.07
CA ILE A 88 -1.22 8.90 9.48
C ILE A 88 -2.26 9.02 10.59
N PRO A 89 -2.90 10.18 10.78
CA PRO A 89 -3.93 10.34 11.80
C PRO A 89 -5.09 9.34 11.60
N ASP A 90 -5.60 8.75 12.68
CA ASP A 90 -6.69 7.76 12.62
C ASP A 90 -7.93 8.29 11.90
N LYS A 91 -8.30 9.55 12.16
CA LYS A 91 -9.39 10.24 11.44
C LYS A 91 -9.13 10.30 9.93
N CYS A 92 -7.86 10.39 9.49
CA CYS A 92 -7.50 10.34 8.08
C CYS A 92 -7.67 8.93 7.50
N LEU A 93 -7.22 7.90 8.20
CA LEU A 93 -7.41 6.50 7.77
C LEU A 93 -8.90 6.18 7.63
N GLN A 94 -9.72 6.58 8.60
CA GLN A 94 -11.18 6.44 8.55
C GLN A 94 -11.80 7.18 7.36
N TYR A 95 -11.34 8.41 7.10
CA TYR A 95 -11.77 9.17 5.91
C TYR A 95 -11.37 8.47 4.61
N LEU A 96 -10.12 7.99 4.51
CA LEU A 96 -9.63 7.25 3.33
C LEU A 96 -10.49 6.01 3.09
N ARG A 97 -10.83 5.25 4.14
CA ARG A 97 -11.72 4.08 4.00
C ARG A 97 -13.09 4.45 3.45
N LYS A 98 -13.74 5.46 4.04
CA LYS A 98 -15.05 5.97 3.56
C LYS A 98 -14.96 6.46 2.11
N LEU A 99 -13.89 7.17 1.77
CA LEU A 99 -13.65 7.69 0.43
C LEU A 99 -13.43 6.55 -0.59
N CYS A 100 -12.62 5.55 -0.24
CA CYS A 100 -12.38 4.38 -1.09
C CYS A 100 -13.68 3.60 -1.35
N ASN A 101 -14.51 3.40 -0.33
CA ASN A 101 -15.82 2.77 -0.47
C ASN A 101 -16.71 3.56 -1.42
N LYS A 102 -16.85 4.87 -1.21
CA LYS A 102 -17.68 5.76 -2.06
C LYS A 102 -17.22 5.78 -3.51
N LYS A 103 -15.91 5.74 -3.74
CA LYS A 103 -15.29 5.80 -5.09
C LYS A 103 -15.12 4.43 -5.73
N LYS A 104 -15.45 3.34 -5.02
CA LYS A 104 -15.26 1.94 -5.46
C LYS A 104 -13.82 1.69 -5.91
N ILE A 105 -12.85 2.10 -5.06
CA ILE A 105 -11.40 1.89 -5.20
C ILE A 105 -10.87 1.20 -3.95
N LEU A 106 -9.66 0.65 -4.04
CA LEU A 106 -9.06 -0.11 -2.95
C LEU A 106 -8.28 0.80 -1.98
N LEU A 107 -8.24 0.40 -0.71
CA LEU A 107 -7.34 0.95 0.29
C LEU A 107 -6.24 -0.06 0.58
N ILE A 108 -4.99 0.36 0.35
CA ILE A 108 -3.78 -0.43 0.64
C ILE A 108 -3.08 0.26 1.81
N LEU A 109 -2.92 -0.46 2.92
CA LEU A 109 -2.14 0.01 4.07
C LEU A 109 -0.84 -0.78 4.12
N ASP A 110 0.27 -0.11 3.87
CA ASP A 110 1.60 -0.70 3.91
C ASP A 110 2.05 -0.81 5.37
N GLU A 111 2.12 -2.05 5.85
CA GLU A 111 2.51 -2.42 7.21
C GLU A 111 3.87 -3.13 7.24
N VAL A 112 4.64 -3.05 6.15
CA VAL A 112 5.96 -3.69 6.04
C VAL A 112 6.90 -3.25 7.16
N GLN A 113 6.85 -2.00 7.58
CA GLN A 113 7.70 -1.48 8.66
C GLN A 113 6.97 -1.37 9.99
N CYS A 114 5.71 -0.94 10.00
CA CYS A 114 4.99 -0.60 11.24
C CYS A 114 4.10 -1.74 11.77
N GLY A 115 3.90 -2.80 10.98
CA GLY A 115 3.11 -3.97 11.38
C GLY A 115 3.87 -4.99 12.23
N ILE A 116 3.20 -6.11 12.47
CA ILE A 116 3.73 -7.25 13.22
C ILE A 116 4.25 -6.82 14.61
N GLY A 117 3.40 -6.13 15.35
CA GLY A 117 3.69 -5.71 16.73
C GLY A 117 4.63 -4.51 16.89
N ARG A 118 5.25 -4.00 15.82
CA ARG A 118 6.26 -2.92 15.89
C ARG A 118 5.74 -1.64 16.54
N SER A 119 4.48 -1.33 16.43
CA SER A 119 3.85 -0.12 16.97
C SER A 119 2.99 -0.36 18.22
N GLY A 120 3.01 -1.58 18.78
CA GLY A 120 2.21 -1.99 19.93
C GLY A 120 1.00 -2.85 19.56
N ASP A 121 0.29 -2.52 18.49
CA ASP A 121 -0.77 -3.35 17.92
C ASP A 121 -0.19 -4.34 16.90
N PHE A 122 -0.86 -5.46 16.64
CA PHE A 122 -0.40 -6.42 15.63
C PHE A 122 -0.29 -5.74 14.25
N PHE A 123 -1.30 -4.96 13.87
CA PHE A 123 -1.20 -4.01 12.76
C PHE A 123 -1.40 -2.59 13.26
N ALA A 124 -0.56 -1.65 12.86
CA ALA A 124 -0.64 -0.26 13.28
C ALA A 124 -1.98 0.41 12.93
N TYR A 125 -2.68 -0.08 11.88
CA TYR A 125 -3.99 0.47 11.50
C TYR A 125 -5.14 0.05 12.44
N GLU A 126 -4.98 -0.96 13.30
CA GLU A 126 -6.07 -1.50 14.14
C GLU A 126 -6.64 -0.44 15.08
N ARG A 127 -5.80 0.44 15.63
CA ARG A 127 -6.23 1.59 16.44
C ARG A 127 -7.23 2.50 15.73
N SER A 128 -7.15 2.61 14.41
CA SER A 128 -8.07 3.41 13.61
C SER A 128 -9.41 2.72 13.34
N LYS A 129 -9.56 1.43 13.71
CA LYS A 129 -10.72 0.57 13.42
C LYS A 129 -11.07 0.49 11.94
N VAL A 130 -10.08 0.67 11.06
CA VAL A 130 -10.22 0.59 9.60
C VAL A 130 -9.90 -0.82 9.14
N LYS A 131 -10.66 -1.33 8.17
CA LYS A 131 -10.34 -2.59 7.47
C LYS A 131 -9.84 -2.26 6.07
N PRO A 132 -8.55 -2.42 5.77
CA PRO A 132 -8.00 -2.23 4.42
C PRO A 132 -8.43 -3.35 3.48
N ASP A 133 -8.21 -3.15 2.19
CA ASP A 133 -8.43 -4.18 1.18
C ASP A 133 -7.19 -5.02 0.95
N ILE A 134 -6.00 -4.41 1.08
CA ILE A 134 -4.68 -5.06 0.90
C ILE A 134 -3.74 -4.55 1.99
N VAL A 135 -2.94 -5.47 2.55
CA VAL A 135 -1.89 -5.18 3.55
C VAL A 135 -0.62 -5.94 3.18
N PRO A 136 0.40 -5.29 2.60
CA PRO A 136 1.73 -5.86 2.51
C PRO A 136 2.38 -5.87 3.89
N ILE A 137 3.06 -6.98 4.21
CA ILE A 137 3.82 -7.20 5.45
C ILE A 137 5.17 -7.82 5.14
N ALA A 138 6.19 -7.53 5.93
CA ALA A 138 7.52 -8.11 5.85
C ALA A 138 8.28 -7.84 7.15
N LYS A 139 9.59 -7.81 7.11
CA LYS A 139 10.49 -7.45 8.22
C LYS A 139 10.19 -8.21 9.50
N GLY A 140 9.34 -7.67 10.37
CA GLY A 140 8.99 -8.26 11.68
C GLY A 140 8.42 -9.67 11.60
N ILE A 141 7.71 -10.03 10.53
CA ILE A 141 7.10 -11.37 10.41
C ILE A 141 8.13 -12.50 10.40
N GLY A 142 9.33 -12.25 9.87
CA GLY A 142 10.39 -13.26 9.80
C GLY A 142 11.35 -13.25 10.97
N GLY A 143 11.18 -12.32 11.96
CA GLY A 143 12.08 -12.27 13.12
C GLY A 143 13.57 -12.10 12.79
N GLY A 144 13.91 -11.64 11.59
CA GLY A 144 15.26 -11.55 11.02
C GLY A 144 15.45 -12.37 9.75
N PHE A 145 14.61 -13.37 9.51
CA PHE A 145 14.60 -14.11 8.24
C PHE A 145 13.92 -13.28 7.14
N PRO A 146 14.45 -13.25 5.89
CA PRO A 146 13.87 -12.47 4.81
C PRO A 146 12.59 -13.14 4.27
N ILE A 147 11.44 -12.66 4.75
CA ILE A 147 10.11 -13.09 4.32
C ILE A 147 9.19 -11.90 4.19
N GLY A 148 8.24 -11.97 3.29
CA GLY A 148 7.15 -11.01 3.15
C GLY A 148 5.90 -11.68 2.64
N ALA A 149 4.76 -11.10 2.95
CA ALA A 149 3.46 -11.57 2.49
C ALA A 149 2.56 -10.39 2.11
N VAL A 150 1.53 -10.68 1.32
CA VAL A 150 0.48 -9.71 0.99
C VAL A 150 -0.85 -10.30 1.42
N LEU A 151 -1.46 -9.68 2.43
CA LEU A 151 -2.80 -10.03 2.89
C LEU A 151 -3.82 -9.25 2.06
N MET A 152 -4.94 -9.88 1.75
CA MET A 152 -6.00 -9.20 1.03
C MET A 152 -7.38 -9.78 1.41
N ASN A 153 -8.42 -8.95 1.31
CA ASN A 153 -9.76 -9.43 1.55
C ASN A 153 -10.22 -10.38 0.41
N LYS A 154 -11.21 -11.24 0.68
CA LYS A 154 -11.74 -12.24 -0.27
C LYS A 154 -12.10 -11.64 -1.64
N LYS A 155 -12.64 -10.42 -1.65
CA LYS A 155 -13.03 -9.73 -2.89
C LYS A 155 -11.83 -9.42 -3.77
N VAL A 156 -10.72 -8.94 -3.20
CA VAL A 156 -9.49 -8.63 -3.96
C VAL A 156 -8.76 -9.90 -4.34
N ALA A 157 -8.76 -10.90 -3.45
CA ALA A 157 -8.14 -12.21 -3.68
C ALA A 157 -8.71 -12.93 -4.91
N SER A 158 -9.99 -12.72 -5.26
CA SER A 158 -10.57 -13.32 -6.47
C SER A 158 -9.90 -12.86 -7.79
N GLY A 159 -9.13 -11.77 -7.76
CA GLY A 159 -8.32 -11.32 -8.91
C GLY A 159 -6.90 -11.91 -8.96
N MET A 160 -6.55 -12.77 -7.98
CA MET A 160 -5.25 -13.45 -7.89
C MET A 160 -5.44 -14.94 -8.20
N THR A 161 -5.56 -15.24 -9.48
CA THR A 161 -5.71 -16.63 -9.96
C THR A 161 -4.35 -17.26 -10.24
N PRO A 162 -4.24 -18.60 -10.30
CA PRO A 162 -2.98 -19.28 -10.67
C PRO A 162 -2.37 -18.66 -11.95
N GLY A 163 -1.06 -18.43 -11.93
CA GLY A 163 -0.32 -17.84 -13.05
C GLY A 163 -0.36 -16.30 -13.14
N THR A 164 -1.16 -15.58 -12.33
CA THR A 164 -1.20 -14.11 -12.36
C THR A 164 -0.06 -13.45 -11.59
N HIS A 165 0.60 -14.19 -10.73
CA HIS A 165 1.74 -13.76 -9.92
C HIS A 165 2.66 -14.95 -9.65
N GLY A 166 3.97 -14.70 -9.47
CA GLY A 166 4.91 -15.73 -9.15
C GLY A 166 6.11 -15.19 -8.37
N SER A 167 6.73 -16.07 -7.59
CA SER A 167 7.99 -15.84 -6.88
C SER A 167 8.74 -17.15 -6.81
N THR A 168 10.00 -17.16 -7.25
CA THR A 168 10.84 -18.39 -7.27
C THR A 168 10.98 -18.99 -5.87
N PHE A 169 11.18 -18.16 -4.84
CA PHE A 169 11.36 -18.60 -3.46
C PHE A 169 10.09 -18.44 -2.61
N GLY A 170 8.97 -17.99 -3.20
CA GLY A 170 7.72 -17.82 -2.47
C GLY A 170 7.18 -19.15 -1.95
N GLY A 171 6.84 -19.21 -0.67
CA GLY A 171 6.32 -20.42 -0.03
C GLY A 171 7.38 -21.50 0.24
N ASN A 172 8.68 -21.16 0.22
CA ASN A 172 9.70 -22.16 0.54
C ASN A 172 9.55 -22.68 2.00
N PRO A 173 9.86 -23.97 2.26
CA PRO A 173 9.60 -24.58 3.56
C PRO A 173 10.28 -23.88 4.74
N LEU A 174 11.51 -23.41 4.55
CA LEU A 174 12.25 -22.72 5.61
C LEU A 174 11.59 -21.42 6.01
N ALA A 175 11.22 -20.58 5.03
CA ALA A 175 10.50 -19.33 5.29
C ALA A 175 9.14 -19.58 5.95
N MET A 176 8.44 -20.66 5.56
CA MET A 176 7.13 -20.99 6.15
C MET A 176 7.27 -21.50 7.60
N ALA A 177 8.37 -22.15 7.93
CA ALA A 177 8.64 -22.62 9.29
C ALA A 177 9.04 -21.48 10.24
N VAL A 178 9.63 -20.41 9.71
CA VAL A 178 10.07 -19.24 10.50
C VAL A 178 8.94 -18.22 10.70
N GLY A 179 8.10 -18.00 9.70
CA GLY A 179 7.03 -16.98 9.71
C GLY A 179 5.75 -17.49 10.30
#